data_bd29bd2090fbd912e08b7c8bf4a2437a
#
_entry.id   bd29bd2090fbd912e08b7c8bf4a2437a
#
_cell.length_a   1.000
_cell.length_b   1.000
_cell.length_c   1.000
_cell.angle_alpha   90.00
_cell.angle_beta   90.00
_cell.angle_gamma   90.00
#
_symmetry.space_group_name_H-M   'P 1'
#
loop_
_entity.id
_entity.type
_entity.pdbx_description
1 polymer ?
#
loop_
_entity_poly.entity_id
_entity_poly.type
_entity_poly.pdbx_seq_one_letter_code
_entity_poly.pdbx_strand_id
1 'polypeptide(L)'
;MEFKISDKMRNMKPSVIREILKQMSDPTLISFAGGNPAADSFPAEDIARFSDELLRQDPVAALQYSVSEGVPSVREAVRAFANRRERVAKENDGVLITSGSQQILDFAAKCLCNEGDVVAVENPAFLGAFNAFRSSGARLAGVPMEDDGVNLAALEAVFAAPEKPRFFYCIPNFQNPTGKTMSLAKRRAVYALAVRYGVPVLEDDPYGELRIAGEPVPSIKSMDTEGAVIYAGSFSKILCPGMRLAYCVCDKKLMAAFVVAKQCSDVHTNVWAQRVCEAMLTRTDMDAHIREIRKIYAAKAALMMEQLDEKCPQVRYTR
;
A
#
# COMPACT_ATOMS: atom_id res chain seq x y z
N MET A 1 38.09 13.14 0.27
CA MET A 1 37.67 12.13 1.26
C MET A 1 36.85 11.09 0.53
N GLU A 2 37.22 9.82 0.58
CA GLU A 2 36.43 8.73 -0.05
C GLU A 2 35.58 8.08 1.03
N PHE A 3 34.24 7.99 0.77
CA PHE A 3 33.30 7.38 1.72
C PHE A 3 33.19 5.88 1.46
N LYS A 4 33.32 5.09 2.51
CA LYS A 4 33.05 3.65 2.48
C LYS A 4 31.52 3.42 2.56
N ILE A 5 30.87 3.21 1.43
CA ILE A 5 29.44 2.87 1.36
C ILE A 5 29.27 1.40 1.77
N SER A 6 28.26 1.10 2.58
CA SER A 6 27.93 -0.27 2.99
C SER A 6 27.60 -1.15 1.78
N ASP A 7 27.89 -2.45 1.86
CA ASP A 7 27.62 -3.38 0.76
C ASP A 7 26.14 -3.45 0.39
N LYS A 8 25.26 -3.36 1.38
CA LYS A 8 23.79 -3.27 1.16
C LYS A 8 23.43 -2.13 0.23
N MET A 9 23.96 -0.92 0.50
CA MET A 9 23.65 0.27 -0.30
C MET A 9 24.37 0.29 -1.64
N ARG A 10 25.57 -0.27 -1.72
CA ARG A 10 26.36 -0.37 -2.96
C ARG A 10 25.65 -1.26 -3.99
N ASN A 11 24.98 -2.32 -3.52
CA ASN A 11 24.24 -3.25 -4.35
C ASN A 11 22.82 -2.77 -4.72
N MET A 12 22.35 -1.67 -4.12
CA MET A 12 21.06 -1.06 -4.48
C MET A 12 21.19 -0.23 -5.75
N LYS A 13 20.29 -0.53 -6.70
CA LYS A 13 20.18 0.29 -7.92
C LYS A 13 19.16 1.41 -7.69
N PRO A 14 19.42 2.64 -8.19
CA PRO A 14 18.39 3.69 -8.21
C PRO A 14 17.11 3.19 -8.84
N SER A 15 15.98 3.64 -8.34
CA SER A 15 14.68 3.29 -8.92
C SER A 15 14.58 3.85 -10.33
N VAL A 16 14.46 2.98 -11.34
CA VAL A 16 14.23 3.36 -12.74
C VAL A 16 13.01 4.26 -12.87
N ILE A 17 11.96 3.98 -12.08
CA ILE A 17 10.76 4.84 -12.03
C ILE A 17 11.12 6.26 -11.59
N ARG A 18 12.00 6.45 -10.61
CA ARG A 18 12.42 7.79 -10.16
C ARG A 18 13.18 8.56 -11.24
N GLU A 19 14.02 7.89 -12.03
CA GLU A 19 14.71 8.53 -13.14
C GLU A 19 13.71 8.99 -14.21
N ILE A 20 12.72 8.17 -14.50
CA ILE A 20 11.62 8.52 -15.42
C ILE A 20 10.78 9.69 -14.83
N LEU A 21 10.46 9.65 -13.53
CA LEU A 21 9.68 10.70 -12.86
C LEU A 21 10.41 12.07 -12.83
N LYS A 22 11.74 12.11 -12.88
CA LYS A 22 12.48 13.37 -13.02
C LYS A 22 12.19 14.09 -14.33
N GLN A 23 11.85 13.35 -15.39
CA GLN A 23 11.48 13.92 -16.68
C GLN A 23 10.05 14.49 -16.71
N MET A 24 9.21 14.15 -15.71
CA MET A 24 7.82 14.64 -15.61
C MET A 24 7.71 16.15 -15.28
N SER A 25 8.81 16.82 -14.98
CA SER A 25 8.85 18.28 -14.86
C SER A 25 8.79 19.01 -16.21
N ASP A 26 9.00 18.31 -17.32
CA ASP A 26 8.83 18.85 -18.66
C ASP A 26 7.33 18.95 -19.01
N PRO A 27 6.76 20.15 -19.16
CA PRO A 27 5.34 20.34 -19.43
C PRO A 27 4.91 19.89 -20.83
N THR A 28 5.85 19.60 -21.71
CA THR A 28 5.57 19.09 -23.07
C THR A 28 5.45 17.57 -23.10
N LEU A 29 5.83 16.88 -22.02
CA LEU A 29 5.84 15.43 -21.94
C LEU A 29 4.51 14.90 -21.42
N ILE A 30 3.86 14.03 -22.22
CA ILE A 30 2.71 13.25 -21.77
C ILE A 30 3.23 11.92 -21.23
N SER A 31 3.26 11.76 -19.91
CA SER A 31 3.82 10.58 -19.27
C SER A 31 2.77 9.49 -19.02
N PHE A 32 3.07 8.28 -19.48
CA PHE A 32 2.35 7.04 -19.14
C PHE A 32 3.13 6.16 -18.16
N ALA A 33 4.24 6.65 -17.61
CA ALA A 33 5.17 5.85 -16.80
C ALA A 33 4.83 5.82 -15.31
N GLY A 34 4.07 6.79 -14.80
CA GLY A 34 3.77 6.91 -13.37
C GLY A 34 2.28 6.87 -13.08
N GLY A 35 1.87 6.05 -12.10
CA GLY A 35 0.50 5.99 -11.59
C GLY A 35 0.18 7.13 -10.62
N ASN A 36 0.49 8.38 -10.99
CA ASN A 36 0.16 9.55 -10.17
C ASN A 36 -1.36 9.76 -10.16
N PRO A 37 -1.97 10.06 -8.99
CA PRO A 37 -3.37 10.43 -8.94
C PRO A 37 -3.65 11.68 -9.78
N ALA A 38 -4.84 11.73 -10.37
CA ALA A 38 -5.30 12.87 -11.13
C ALA A 38 -5.43 14.10 -10.21
N ALA A 39 -4.95 15.26 -10.64
CA ALA A 39 -4.96 16.48 -9.82
C ALA A 39 -6.40 16.91 -9.42
N ASP A 40 -7.37 16.68 -10.30
CA ASP A 40 -8.79 16.92 -10.09
C ASP A 40 -9.46 15.96 -9.09
N SER A 41 -8.74 14.93 -8.61
CA SER A 41 -9.19 14.03 -7.55
C SER A 41 -8.84 14.51 -6.14
N PHE A 42 -8.03 15.57 -5.99
CA PHE A 42 -7.59 16.03 -4.67
C PHE A 42 -8.64 16.87 -3.96
N PRO A 43 -9.00 16.57 -2.68
CA PRO A 43 -9.94 17.38 -1.90
C PRO A 43 -9.24 18.62 -1.32
N ALA A 44 -8.71 19.49 -2.20
CA ALA A 44 -7.84 20.60 -1.81
C ALA A 44 -8.55 21.63 -0.90
N GLU A 45 -9.83 21.92 -1.16
CA GLU A 45 -10.62 22.85 -0.36
C GLU A 45 -10.84 22.34 1.08
N ASP A 46 -11.20 21.06 1.23
CA ASP A 46 -11.37 20.45 2.55
C ASP A 46 -10.05 20.38 3.32
N ILE A 47 -8.95 20.00 2.64
CA ILE A 47 -7.61 20.00 3.25
C ILE A 47 -7.23 21.41 3.73
N ALA A 48 -7.45 22.44 2.91
CA ALA A 48 -7.18 23.82 3.28
C ALA A 48 -8.01 24.27 4.49
N ARG A 49 -9.33 24.00 4.45
CA ARG A 49 -10.26 24.35 5.53
C ARG A 49 -9.88 23.66 6.85
N PHE A 50 -9.66 22.37 6.85
CA PHE A 50 -9.27 21.65 8.07
C PHE A 50 -7.89 22.01 8.58
N SER A 51 -6.96 22.37 7.70
CA SER A 51 -5.65 22.89 8.10
C SER A 51 -5.76 24.24 8.81
N ASP A 52 -6.55 25.18 8.26
CA ASP A 52 -6.77 26.49 8.87
C ASP A 52 -7.46 26.36 10.23
N GLU A 53 -8.53 25.57 10.32
CA GLU A 53 -9.24 25.32 11.56
C GLU A 53 -8.29 24.74 12.63
N LEU A 54 -7.52 23.70 12.31
CA LEU A 54 -6.59 23.04 13.22
C LEU A 54 -5.53 23.99 13.77
N LEU A 55 -4.90 24.77 12.87
CA LEU A 55 -3.82 25.67 13.25
C LEU A 55 -4.31 26.90 14.04
N ARG A 56 -5.59 27.31 13.87
CA ARG A 56 -6.19 28.38 14.68
C ARG A 56 -6.71 27.92 16.03
N GLN A 57 -7.30 26.71 16.10
CA GLN A 57 -7.99 26.26 17.30
C GLN A 57 -7.06 25.51 18.26
N ASP A 58 -6.17 24.65 17.74
CA ASP A 58 -5.24 23.85 18.53
C ASP A 58 -3.90 23.63 17.79
N PRO A 59 -3.08 24.68 17.66
CA PRO A 59 -1.79 24.58 16.98
C PRO A 59 -0.83 23.60 17.68
N VAL A 60 -0.95 23.43 18.99
CA VAL A 60 -0.09 22.48 19.76
C VAL A 60 -0.39 21.06 19.35
N ALA A 61 -1.67 20.67 19.20
CA ALA A 61 -2.05 19.33 18.76
C ALA A 61 -1.57 19.00 17.34
N ALA A 62 -1.31 20.02 16.51
CA ALA A 62 -0.82 19.84 15.14
C ALA A 62 0.70 19.83 15.03
N LEU A 63 1.39 20.59 15.89
CA LEU A 63 2.79 20.94 15.71
C LEU A 63 3.74 20.31 16.72
N GLN A 64 3.23 19.68 17.80
CA GLN A 64 4.03 19.01 18.82
C GLN A 64 4.33 17.56 18.44
N TYR A 65 5.36 16.99 19.08
CA TYR A 65 5.64 15.55 19.02
C TYR A 65 4.45 14.71 19.47
N SER A 66 4.34 13.51 18.91
CA SER A 66 3.27 12.56 19.23
C SER A 66 3.83 11.14 19.44
N VAL A 67 2.95 10.18 19.69
CA VAL A 67 3.29 8.78 19.89
C VAL A 67 3.60 8.08 18.54
N SER A 68 4.47 7.10 18.58
CA SER A 68 4.98 6.43 17.38
C SER A 68 3.89 5.70 16.60
N GLU A 69 2.92 5.13 17.29
CA GLU A 69 1.79 4.41 16.68
C GLU A 69 0.87 5.33 15.87
N GLY A 70 0.97 6.62 16.07
CA GLY A 70 0.06 7.65 15.57
C GLY A 70 -0.92 8.12 16.62
N VAL A 71 -1.44 9.33 16.44
CA VAL A 71 -2.39 9.97 17.36
C VAL A 71 -3.55 9.02 17.67
N PRO A 72 -3.93 8.80 18.94
CA PRO A 72 -4.94 7.81 19.31
C PRO A 72 -6.28 7.98 18.56
N SER A 73 -6.82 9.19 18.52
CA SER A 73 -8.08 9.48 17.80
C SER A 73 -7.98 9.24 16.30
N VAL A 74 -6.83 9.53 15.70
CA VAL A 74 -6.55 9.20 14.28
C VAL A 74 -6.57 7.70 14.05
N ARG A 75 -5.95 6.91 14.92
CA ARG A 75 -5.97 5.44 14.83
C ARG A 75 -7.39 4.88 14.92
N GLU A 76 -8.23 5.44 15.79
CA GLU A 76 -9.64 5.04 15.90
C GLU A 76 -10.44 5.42 14.64
N ALA A 77 -10.26 6.63 14.11
CA ALA A 77 -10.89 7.06 12.86
C ALA A 77 -10.45 6.16 11.67
N VAL A 78 -9.17 5.82 11.60
CA VAL A 78 -8.64 4.89 10.58
C VAL A 78 -9.18 3.48 10.78
N ARG A 79 -9.28 2.98 12.01
CA ARG A 79 -9.92 1.68 12.32
C ARG A 79 -11.37 1.65 11.87
N ALA A 80 -12.13 2.69 12.15
CA ALA A 80 -13.52 2.82 11.73
C ALA A 80 -13.64 2.84 10.19
N PHE A 81 -12.77 3.61 9.52
CA PHE A 81 -12.70 3.69 8.07
C PHE A 81 -12.37 2.34 7.44
N ALA A 82 -11.34 1.65 7.93
CA ALA A 82 -10.94 0.33 7.44
C ALA A 82 -12.03 -0.72 7.62
N ASN A 83 -12.83 -0.60 8.69
CA ASN A 83 -13.89 -1.55 9.01
C ASN A 83 -15.27 -1.18 8.42
N ARG A 84 -15.41 -0.07 7.70
CA ARG A 84 -16.73 0.42 7.27
C ARG A 84 -17.44 -0.48 6.25
N ARG A 85 -16.71 -1.30 5.51
CA ARG A 85 -17.25 -2.22 4.51
C ARG A 85 -16.99 -3.68 4.84
N GLU A 86 -15.87 -3.97 5.46
CA GLU A 86 -15.45 -5.31 5.87
C GLU A 86 -14.58 -5.23 7.12
N ARG A 87 -14.48 -6.32 7.87
CA ARG A 87 -13.76 -6.34 9.14
C ARG A 87 -12.25 -6.54 8.95
N VAL A 88 -11.54 -5.49 8.53
CA VAL A 88 -10.08 -5.49 8.32
C VAL A 88 -9.33 -5.47 9.66
N ALA A 89 -9.69 -4.56 10.58
CA ALA A 89 -9.05 -4.42 11.87
C ALA A 89 -9.88 -5.07 12.98
N LYS A 90 -9.43 -6.23 13.45
CA LYS A 90 -10.07 -7.04 14.50
C LYS A 90 -9.58 -6.65 15.89
N GLU A 91 -10.15 -7.24 16.93
CA GLU A 91 -9.83 -6.93 18.33
C GLU A 91 -8.35 -7.18 18.68
N ASN A 92 -7.78 -8.25 18.14
CA ASN A 92 -6.37 -8.61 18.37
C ASN A 92 -5.39 -7.87 17.44
N ASP A 93 -5.87 -7.01 16.55
CA ASP A 93 -5.03 -6.23 15.67
C ASP A 93 -4.66 -4.88 16.27
N GLY A 94 -3.42 -4.47 16.03
CA GLY A 94 -2.96 -3.10 16.18
C GLY A 94 -3.20 -2.29 14.90
N VAL A 95 -3.28 -0.96 15.06
CA VAL A 95 -3.27 0.02 13.95
C VAL A 95 -2.08 0.93 14.15
N LEU A 96 -1.23 1.05 13.12
CA LEU A 96 -0.07 1.93 13.08
C LEU A 96 -0.22 2.91 11.91
N ILE A 97 -0.10 4.20 12.18
CA ILE A 97 -0.04 5.22 11.14
C ILE A 97 1.38 5.33 10.62
N THR A 98 1.55 5.31 9.30
CA THR A 98 2.86 5.29 8.65
C THR A 98 3.02 6.41 7.63
N SER A 99 4.29 6.75 7.35
CA SER A 99 4.68 7.79 6.38
C SER A 99 4.58 7.25 4.93
N GLY A 100 3.38 6.82 4.55
CA GLY A 100 3.04 6.10 3.32
C GLY A 100 3.25 4.59 3.48
N SER A 101 2.61 3.79 2.58
CA SER A 101 2.70 2.32 2.60
C SER A 101 4.12 1.80 2.36
N GLN A 102 4.98 2.56 1.68
CA GLN A 102 6.39 2.21 1.51
C GLN A 102 7.10 1.94 2.85
N GLN A 103 6.72 2.64 3.92
CA GLN A 103 7.27 2.42 5.26
C GLN A 103 6.79 1.08 5.86
N ILE A 104 5.56 0.64 5.54
CA ILE A 104 5.07 -0.67 5.97
C ILE A 104 5.86 -1.79 5.30
N LEU A 105 6.17 -1.65 4.00
CA LEU A 105 7.00 -2.61 3.26
C LEU A 105 8.41 -2.69 3.86
N ASP A 106 9.01 -1.55 4.19
CA ASP A 106 10.32 -1.46 4.83
C ASP A 106 10.31 -2.12 6.21
N PHE A 107 9.28 -1.87 7.03
CA PHE A 107 9.15 -2.46 8.36
C PHE A 107 8.92 -3.97 8.30
N ALA A 108 8.13 -4.47 7.33
CA ALA A 108 7.94 -5.90 7.15
C ALA A 108 9.28 -6.60 6.89
N ALA A 109 10.11 -6.04 6.00
CA ALA A 109 11.43 -6.59 5.75
C ALA A 109 12.38 -6.46 6.95
N LYS A 110 12.43 -5.29 7.60
CA LYS A 110 13.29 -5.05 8.77
C LYS A 110 12.96 -5.97 9.96
N CYS A 111 11.67 -6.21 10.19
CA CYS A 111 11.23 -6.98 11.35
C CYS A 111 11.20 -8.49 11.11
N LEU A 112 11.05 -8.93 9.87
CA LEU A 112 10.85 -10.34 9.55
C LEU A 112 12.05 -11.00 8.84
N CYS A 113 12.97 -10.22 8.23
CA CYS A 113 14.07 -10.76 7.45
C CYS A 113 15.43 -10.47 8.07
N ASN A 114 16.27 -11.50 8.09
CA ASN A 114 17.70 -11.37 8.17
C ASN A 114 18.30 -11.28 6.76
N GLU A 115 19.59 -10.93 6.67
CA GLU A 115 20.32 -10.93 5.41
C GLU A 115 20.33 -12.33 4.78
N GLY A 116 19.97 -12.43 3.50
CA GLY A 116 19.86 -13.68 2.77
C GLY A 116 18.52 -14.40 2.89
N ASP A 117 17.64 -14.00 3.82
CA ASP A 117 16.29 -14.55 3.91
C ASP A 117 15.48 -14.32 2.63
N VAL A 118 14.52 -15.19 2.35
CA VAL A 118 13.68 -15.14 1.15
C VAL A 118 12.37 -14.42 1.43
N VAL A 119 11.95 -13.57 0.50
CA VAL A 119 10.59 -12.99 0.43
C VAL A 119 9.92 -13.46 -0.85
N ALA A 120 8.76 -14.11 -0.73
CA ALA A 120 7.93 -14.44 -1.89
C ALA A 120 7.20 -13.19 -2.38
N VAL A 121 7.17 -12.97 -3.69
CA VAL A 121 6.54 -11.80 -4.32
C VAL A 121 5.81 -12.22 -5.59
N GLU A 122 4.73 -11.53 -5.95
CA GLU A 122 4.13 -11.65 -7.28
C GLU A 122 5.17 -11.32 -8.36
N ASN A 123 5.09 -11.94 -9.53
CA ASN A 123 5.96 -11.67 -10.67
C ASN A 123 5.13 -11.48 -11.96
N PRO A 124 5.04 -10.23 -12.47
CA PRO A 124 5.66 -9.00 -12.00
C PRO A 124 5.01 -8.42 -10.73
N ALA A 125 5.70 -7.48 -10.04
CA ALA A 125 5.14 -6.74 -8.90
C ALA A 125 5.73 -5.32 -8.78
N PHE A 126 5.27 -4.57 -7.79
CA PHE A 126 5.66 -3.19 -7.56
C PHE A 126 7.16 -3.06 -7.21
N LEU A 127 7.90 -2.33 -8.05
CA LEU A 127 9.35 -2.17 -7.89
C LEU A 127 9.77 -1.49 -6.58
N GLY A 128 8.89 -0.65 -6.01
CA GLY A 128 9.13 -0.01 -4.71
C GLY A 128 9.22 -1.03 -3.57
N ALA A 129 8.43 -2.10 -3.64
CA ALA A 129 8.50 -3.21 -2.68
C ALA A 129 9.83 -3.96 -2.79
N PHE A 130 10.29 -4.24 -3.99
CA PHE A 130 11.57 -4.92 -4.22
C PHE A 130 12.73 -4.16 -3.59
N ASN A 131 12.75 -2.83 -3.72
CA ASN A 131 13.79 -2.00 -3.12
C ASN A 131 13.72 -2.01 -1.59
N ALA A 132 12.52 -1.97 -1.00
CA ALA A 132 12.34 -2.08 0.44
C ALA A 132 12.90 -3.41 0.97
N PHE A 133 12.54 -4.53 0.32
CA PHE A 133 12.96 -5.85 0.78
C PHE A 133 14.47 -6.07 0.59
N ARG A 134 15.02 -5.68 -0.55
CA ARG A 134 16.47 -5.78 -0.82
C ARG A 134 17.30 -4.88 0.10
N SER A 135 16.77 -3.74 0.55
CA SER A 135 17.49 -2.86 1.49
C SER A 135 17.74 -3.53 2.85
N SER A 136 16.92 -4.51 3.22
CA SER A 136 17.12 -5.37 4.39
C SER A 136 17.98 -6.61 4.10
N GLY A 137 18.49 -6.77 2.87
CA GLY A 137 19.30 -7.91 2.45
C GLY A 137 18.48 -9.14 2.02
N ALA A 138 17.16 -9.02 1.87
CA ALA A 138 16.32 -10.14 1.45
C ALA A 138 16.50 -10.50 -0.03
N ARG A 139 16.41 -11.79 -0.35
CA ARG A 139 16.31 -12.34 -1.70
C ARG A 139 14.84 -12.47 -2.08
N LEU A 140 14.52 -12.27 -3.37
CA LEU A 140 13.15 -12.31 -3.86
C LEU A 140 12.89 -13.62 -4.61
N ALA A 141 11.83 -14.35 -4.24
CA ALA A 141 11.29 -15.48 -4.97
C ALA A 141 10.01 -15.05 -5.70
N GLY A 142 10.10 -14.89 -7.02
CA GLY A 142 8.98 -14.46 -7.87
C GLY A 142 7.99 -15.60 -8.11
N VAL A 143 6.71 -15.36 -7.86
CA VAL A 143 5.61 -16.30 -8.11
C VAL A 143 4.82 -15.81 -9.34
N PRO A 144 4.68 -16.63 -10.40
CA PRO A 144 3.98 -16.23 -11.62
C PRO A 144 2.53 -15.82 -11.37
N MET A 145 2.04 -14.87 -12.18
CA MET A 145 0.65 -14.40 -12.17
C MET A 145 -0.17 -15.08 -13.26
N GLU A 146 -1.42 -15.38 -12.93
CA GLU A 146 -2.49 -15.80 -13.84
C GLU A 146 -3.49 -14.64 -14.04
N ASP A 147 -4.56 -14.86 -14.80
CA ASP A 147 -5.51 -13.78 -15.09
C ASP A 147 -6.32 -13.32 -13.86
N ASP A 148 -6.54 -14.21 -12.91
CA ASP A 148 -7.29 -13.93 -11.70
C ASP A 148 -6.43 -13.91 -10.42
N GLY A 149 -5.13 -13.66 -10.54
CA GLY A 149 -4.19 -13.53 -9.43
C GLY A 149 -2.98 -14.45 -9.53
N VAL A 150 -2.34 -14.72 -8.41
CA VAL A 150 -1.12 -15.53 -8.34
C VAL A 150 -1.36 -17.01 -8.69
N ASN A 151 -0.37 -17.67 -9.31
CA ASN A 151 -0.41 -19.12 -9.53
C ASN A 151 -0.22 -19.85 -8.21
N LEU A 152 -1.27 -20.56 -7.75
CA LEU A 152 -1.30 -21.20 -6.42
C LEU A 152 -0.32 -22.37 -6.31
N ALA A 153 -0.14 -23.17 -7.37
CA ALA A 153 0.80 -24.30 -7.33
C ALA A 153 2.25 -23.80 -7.21
N ALA A 154 2.60 -22.73 -7.92
CA ALA A 154 3.90 -22.11 -7.80
C ALA A 154 4.11 -21.46 -6.43
N LEU A 155 3.06 -20.80 -5.86
CA LEU A 155 3.11 -20.23 -4.52
C LEU A 155 3.33 -21.32 -3.46
N GLU A 156 2.59 -22.43 -3.55
CA GLU A 156 2.74 -23.56 -2.63
C GLU A 156 4.15 -24.17 -2.73
N ALA A 157 4.69 -24.32 -3.95
CA ALA A 157 6.06 -24.82 -4.14
C ALA A 157 7.10 -23.92 -3.47
N VAL A 158 6.93 -22.57 -3.55
CA VAL A 158 7.80 -21.60 -2.87
C VAL A 158 7.66 -21.73 -1.34
N PHE A 159 6.45 -21.90 -0.81
CA PHE A 159 6.23 -22.05 0.63
C PHE A 159 6.73 -23.38 1.19
N ALA A 160 6.73 -24.44 0.39
CA ALA A 160 7.22 -25.76 0.73
C ALA A 160 8.75 -25.91 0.59
N ALA A 161 9.44 -24.93 0.01
CA ALA A 161 10.88 -24.97 -0.20
C ALA A 161 11.65 -25.10 1.12
N PRO A 162 12.85 -25.72 1.13
CA PRO A 162 13.69 -25.83 2.33
C PRO A 162 13.98 -24.48 2.98
N GLU A 163 14.22 -23.45 2.17
CA GLU A 163 14.33 -22.06 2.61
C GLU A 163 12.97 -21.37 2.47
N LYS A 164 12.13 -21.55 3.49
CA LYS A 164 10.79 -20.93 3.52
C LYS A 164 10.88 -19.40 3.43
N PRO A 165 10.02 -18.74 2.64
CA PRO A 165 9.96 -17.29 2.65
C PRO A 165 9.48 -16.77 4.01
N ARG A 166 10.00 -15.61 4.39
CA ARG A 166 9.61 -14.94 5.65
C ARG A 166 8.22 -14.34 5.58
N PHE A 167 7.79 -13.94 4.41
CA PHE A 167 6.42 -13.52 4.10
C PHE A 167 6.19 -13.57 2.59
N PHE A 168 4.92 -13.50 2.20
CA PHE A 168 4.47 -13.32 0.82
C PHE A 168 3.88 -11.92 0.64
N TYR A 169 4.39 -11.15 -0.33
CA TYR A 169 3.88 -9.83 -0.70
C TYR A 169 2.98 -9.93 -1.93
N CYS A 170 1.78 -9.35 -1.84
CA CYS A 170 0.83 -9.26 -2.95
C CYS A 170 0.02 -7.96 -2.94
N ILE A 171 -0.49 -7.58 -4.12
CA ILE A 171 -1.45 -6.49 -4.33
C ILE A 171 -2.73 -7.11 -4.90
N PRO A 172 -3.71 -7.50 -4.06
CA PRO A 172 -4.88 -8.27 -4.53
C PRO A 172 -5.88 -7.46 -5.37
N ASN A 173 -5.87 -6.13 -5.29
CA ASN A 173 -6.75 -5.26 -6.05
C ASN A 173 -5.96 -4.43 -7.07
N PHE A 174 -6.29 -4.56 -8.36
CA PHE A 174 -5.69 -3.77 -9.43
C PHE A 174 -4.16 -3.77 -9.37
N GLN A 175 -3.60 -4.97 -9.32
CA GLN A 175 -2.20 -5.27 -9.10
C GLN A 175 -1.27 -4.39 -9.95
N ASN A 176 -0.25 -3.84 -9.34
CA ASN A 176 0.76 -3.04 -10.02
C ASN A 176 1.97 -3.94 -10.41
N PRO A 177 2.26 -4.13 -11.73
CA PRO A 177 1.78 -3.30 -12.86
C PRO A 177 0.66 -3.92 -13.70
N THR A 178 0.11 -5.09 -13.37
CA THR A 178 -0.75 -5.87 -14.28
C THR A 178 -2.19 -5.38 -14.38
N GLY A 179 -2.66 -4.58 -13.41
CA GLY A 179 -4.06 -4.17 -13.30
C GLY A 179 -5.03 -5.28 -12.85
N LYS A 180 -4.55 -6.52 -12.68
CA LYS A 180 -5.37 -7.68 -12.34
C LYS A 180 -5.89 -7.62 -10.91
N THR A 181 -7.09 -8.17 -10.69
CA THR A 181 -7.65 -8.34 -9.35
C THR A 181 -7.67 -9.82 -8.99
N MET A 182 -7.12 -10.16 -7.83
CA MET A 182 -7.12 -11.53 -7.31
C MET A 182 -8.54 -11.95 -6.96
N SER A 183 -8.98 -13.10 -7.51
CA SER A 183 -10.30 -13.66 -7.26
C SER A 183 -10.48 -14.05 -5.78
N LEU A 184 -11.73 -14.07 -5.30
CA LEU A 184 -12.02 -14.50 -3.92
C LEU A 184 -11.53 -15.92 -3.64
N ALA A 185 -11.64 -16.82 -4.62
CA ALA A 185 -11.17 -18.19 -4.50
C ALA A 185 -9.65 -18.25 -4.24
N LYS A 186 -8.87 -17.45 -4.99
CA LYS A 186 -7.42 -17.35 -4.79
C LYS A 186 -7.05 -16.66 -3.49
N ARG A 187 -7.74 -15.60 -3.06
CA ARG A 187 -7.51 -14.97 -1.75
C ARG A 187 -7.68 -15.97 -0.61
N ARG A 188 -8.74 -16.79 -0.64
CA ARG A 188 -8.96 -17.88 0.33
C ARG A 188 -7.84 -18.93 0.29
N ALA A 189 -7.41 -19.32 -0.90
CA ALA A 189 -6.34 -20.29 -1.07
C ALA A 189 -4.98 -19.76 -0.60
N VAL A 190 -4.65 -18.51 -0.93
CA VAL A 190 -3.44 -17.82 -0.42
C VAL A 190 -3.44 -17.78 1.10
N TYR A 191 -4.56 -17.40 1.72
CA TYR A 191 -4.69 -17.40 3.18
C TYR A 191 -4.51 -18.81 3.77
N ALA A 192 -5.15 -19.81 3.18
CA ALA A 192 -5.03 -21.19 3.65
C ALA A 192 -3.58 -21.73 3.55
N LEU A 193 -2.88 -21.40 2.45
CA LEU A 193 -1.46 -21.72 2.30
C LEU A 193 -0.60 -20.97 3.32
N ALA A 194 -0.86 -19.68 3.55
CA ALA A 194 -0.16 -18.88 4.55
C ALA A 194 -0.23 -19.51 5.95
N VAL A 195 -1.42 -19.88 6.40
CA VAL A 195 -1.64 -20.54 7.69
C VAL A 195 -0.98 -21.93 7.73
N ARG A 196 -1.18 -22.74 6.70
CA ARG A 196 -0.63 -24.11 6.61
C ARG A 196 0.90 -24.13 6.69
N TYR A 197 1.56 -23.22 6.02
CA TYR A 197 3.02 -23.18 5.96
C TYR A 197 3.67 -22.25 6.99
N GLY A 198 2.86 -21.47 7.72
CA GLY A 198 3.35 -20.48 8.68
C GLY A 198 4.09 -19.30 8.01
N VAL A 199 3.66 -18.91 6.80
CA VAL A 199 4.24 -17.81 6.03
C VAL A 199 3.25 -16.64 6.00
N PRO A 200 3.50 -15.52 6.71
CA PRO A 200 2.61 -14.37 6.72
C PRO A 200 2.40 -13.77 5.32
N VAL A 201 1.23 -13.18 5.11
CA VAL A 201 0.92 -12.41 3.90
C VAL A 201 1.03 -10.91 4.20
N LEU A 202 1.78 -10.19 3.39
CA LEU A 202 1.75 -8.73 3.33
C LEU A 202 0.82 -8.32 2.18
N GLU A 203 -0.41 -7.97 2.53
CA GLU A 203 -1.45 -7.51 1.62
C GLU A 203 -1.36 -5.99 1.47
N ASP A 204 -0.92 -5.52 0.30
CA ASP A 204 -0.83 -4.10 -0.02
C ASP A 204 -2.06 -3.67 -0.85
N ASP A 205 -2.88 -2.78 -0.30
CA ASP A 205 -4.15 -2.39 -0.92
C ASP A 205 -4.28 -0.87 -1.12
N PRO A 206 -3.48 -0.28 -2.02
CA PRO A 206 -3.60 1.14 -2.33
C PRO A 206 -4.76 1.46 -3.28
N TYR A 207 -5.36 0.47 -3.94
CA TYR A 207 -6.30 0.69 -5.06
C TYR A 207 -7.71 0.14 -4.83
N GLY A 208 -7.96 -0.65 -3.80
CA GLY A 208 -9.25 -1.32 -3.57
C GLY A 208 -10.45 -0.36 -3.55
N GLU A 209 -10.24 0.86 -3.05
CA GLU A 209 -11.25 1.91 -3.02
C GLU A 209 -11.56 2.52 -4.39
N LEU A 210 -10.71 2.30 -5.40
CA LEU A 210 -10.84 2.91 -6.73
C LEU A 210 -11.59 2.03 -7.75
N ARG A 211 -12.27 0.99 -7.30
CA ARG A 211 -13.02 0.10 -8.19
C ARG A 211 -14.10 0.87 -8.95
N ILE A 212 -13.98 0.93 -10.29
CA ILE A 212 -14.90 1.62 -11.19
C ILE A 212 -15.97 0.69 -11.79
N ALA A 213 -15.73 -0.62 -11.78
CA ALA A 213 -16.67 -1.62 -12.28
C ALA A 213 -16.53 -2.94 -11.51
N GLY A 214 -17.58 -3.77 -11.55
CA GLY A 214 -17.66 -5.05 -10.86
C GLY A 214 -17.86 -4.92 -9.35
N GLU A 215 -18.03 -6.07 -8.68
CA GLU A 215 -18.28 -6.13 -7.24
C GLU A 215 -16.97 -6.07 -6.43
N PRO A 216 -17.01 -5.47 -5.23
CA PRO A 216 -15.88 -5.54 -4.31
C PRO A 216 -15.53 -6.99 -3.95
N VAL A 217 -14.24 -7.28 -3.86
CA VAL A 217 -13.75 -8.59 -3.40
C VAL A 217 -13.18 -8.42 -2.00
N PRO A 218 -13.66 -9.18 -0.99
CA PRO A 218 -13.16 -9.11 0.38
C PRO A 218 -11.65 -9.27 0.45
N SER A 219 -10.98 -8.46 1.29
CA SER A 219 -9.53 -8.53 1.51
C SER A 219 -9.13 -9.87 2.14
N ILE A 220 -7.86 -10.27 1.96
CA ILE A 220 -7.32 -11.45 2.63
C ILE A 220 -7.35 -11.20 4.15
N LYS A 221 -7.05 -9.98 4.58
CA LYS A 221 -7.08 -9.58 6.00
C LYS A 221 -8.46 -9.74 6.63
N SER A 222 -9.54 -9.48 5.91
CA SER A 222 -10.89 -9.65 6.46
C SER A 222 -11.20 -11.09 6.85
N MET A 223 -10.57 -12.06 6.19
CA MET A 223 -10.71 -13.50 6.46
C MET A 223 -9.73 -14.01 7.52
N ASP A 224 -8.73 -13.22 7.92
CA ASP A 224 -7.65 -13.61 8.83
C ASP A 224 -8.17 -13.86 10.24
N THR A 225 -8.06 -15.10 10.74
CA THR A 225 -8.38 -15.50 12.13
C THR A 225 -7.14 -15.87 12.95
N GLU A 226 -6.00 -16.07 12.29
CA GLU A 226 -4.77 -16.57 12.90
C GLU A 226 -3.70 -15.48 13.09
N GLY A 227 -3.98 -14.23 12.67
CA GLY A 227 -3.01 -13.13 12.71
C GLY A 227 -1.89 -13.27 11.66
N ALA A 228 -2.17 -13.98 10.57
CA ALA A 228 -1.22 -14.29 9.52
C ALA A 228 -1.15 -13.21 8.41
N VAL A 229 -1.97 -12.16 8.48
CA VAL A 229 -2.02 -11.13 7.43
C VAL A 229 -1.66 -9.76 7.98
N ILE A 230 -0.69 -9.13 7.33
CA ILE A 230 -0.29 -7.73 7.50
C ILE A 230 -1.01 -6.95 6.40
N TYR A 231 -1.91 -6.05 6.75
CA TYR A 231 -2.64 -5.22 5.80
C TYR A 231 -2.02 -3.83 5.71
N ALA A 232 -1.70 -3.39 4.51
CA ALA A 232 -1.17 -2.07 4.21
C ALA A 232 -2.21 -1.25 3.44
N GLY A 233 -2.94 -0.38 4.13
CA GLY A 233 -3.87 0.57 3.53
C GLY A 233 -3.20 1.92 3.27
N SER A 234 -3.63 2.64 2.24
CA SER A 234 -3.03 3.92 1.85
C SER A 234 -4.06 4.99 1.55
N PHE A 235 -3.80 6.22 2.02
CA PHE A 235 -4.58 7.41 1.65
C PHE A 235 -4.07 8.11 0.40
N SER A 236 -2.94 7.66 -0.17
CA SER A 236 -2.28 8.29 -1.32
C SER A 236 -3.17 8.36 -2.57
N LYS A 237 -4.12 7.45 -2.72
CA LYS A 237 -4.97 7.33 -3.92
C LYS A 237 -6.39 7.84 -3.72
N ILE A 238 -6.81 8.06 -2.46
CA ILE A 238 -8.15 8.53 -2.10
C ILE A 238 -8.17 9.91 -1.42
N LEU A 239 -7.03 10.41 -0.93
CA LEU A 239 -6.86 11.79 -0.50
C LEU A 239 -5.80 12.46 -1.37
N CYS A 240 -4.55 12.41 -0.98
CA CYS A 240 -3.44 12.87 -1.82
C CYS A 240 -2.11 12.20 -1.42
N PRO A 241 -1.22 11.96 -2.38
CA PRO A 241 0.07 11.32 -2.09
C PRO A 241 1.04 12.22 -1.31
N GLY A 242 0.86 13.55 -1.39
CA GLY A 242 1.73 14.53 -0.73
C GLY A 242 1.64 14.52 0.79
N MET A 243 0.50 14.13 1.38
CA MET A 243 0.35 13.97 2.83
C MET A 243 1.21 12.85 3.41
N ARG A 244 1.65 11.90 2.59
CA ARG A 244 2.45 10.75 3.02
C ARG A 244 1.79 9.97 4.16
N LEU A 245 0.49 9.66 4.03
CA LEU A 245 -0.25 8.89 5.03
C LEU A 245 -0.67 7.52 4.51
N ALA A 246 -0.44 6.52 5.36
CA ALA A 246 -0.90 5.16 5.22
C ALA A 246 -1.12 4.54 6.60
N TYR A 247 -1.66 3.34 6.64
CA TYR A 247 -1.87 2.62 7.89
C TYR A 247 -1.60 1.12 7.73
N CYS A 248 -1.02 0.55 8.77
CA CYS A 248 -0.81 -0.88 8.90
C CYS A 248 -1.81 -1.48 9.89
N VAL A 249 -2.39 -2.62 9.53
CA VAL A 249 -3.20 -3.43 10.45
C VAL A 249 -2.60 -4.84 10.50
N CYS A 250 -2.15 -5.26 11.68
CA CYS A 250 -1.65 -6.62 11.88
C CYS A 250 -1.80 -7.04 13.35
N ASP A 251 -1.54 -8.32 13.64
CA ASP A 251 -1.54 -8.85 15.01
C ASP A 251 -0.66 -8.00 15.95
N LYS A 252 -1.14 -7.78 17.18
CA LYS A 252 -0.49 -6.91 18.18
C LYS A 252 0.95 -7.33 18.50
N LYS A 253 1.29 -8.62 18.41
CA LYS A 253 2.67 -9.10 18.68
C LYS A 253 3.64 -8.60 17.61
N LEU A 254 3.23 -8.68 16.33
CA LEU A 254 4.03 -8.14 15.23
C LEU A 254 4.02 -6.60 15.23
N MET A 255 2.89 -6.00 15.56
CA MET A 255 2.75 -4.55 15.68
C MET A 255 3.76 -3.96 16.66
N ALA A 256 4.04 -4.63 17.78
CA ALA A 256 5.06 -4.17 18.73
C ALA A 256 6.45 -4.01 18.08
N ALA A 257 6.85 -4.95 17.21
CA ALA A 257 8.11 -4.85 16.47
C ALA A 257 8.07 -3.70 15.44
N PHE A 258 6.93 -3.51 14.75
CA PHE A 258 6.77 -2.40 13.80
C PHE A 258 6.85 -1.03 14.48
N VAL A 259 6.31 -0.89 15.69
CA VAL A 259 6.43 0.34 16.50
C VAL A 259 7.90 0.63 16.83
N VAL A 260 8.69 -0.37 17.21
CA VAL A 260 10.13 -0.21 17.43
C VAL A 260 10.85 0.19 16.13
N ALA A 261 10.53 -0.45 15.01
CA ALA A 261 11.11 -0.09 13.71
C ALA A 261 10.78 1.37 13.33
N LYS A 262 9.56 1.83 13.66
CA LYS A 262 9.14 3.22 13.45
C LYS A 262 9.90 4.20 14.33
N GLN A 263 10.10 3.89 15.60
CA GLN A 263 10.92 4.69 16.51
C GLN A 263 12.35 4.87 15.99
N CYS A 264 12.91 3.82 15.39
CA CYS A 264 14.24 3.87 14.79
C CYS A 264 14.27 4.54 13.39
N SER A 265 13.13 4.87 12.80
CA SER A 265 13.03 5.44 11.46
C SER A 265 12.70 6.93 11.48
N ASP A 266 11.49 7.28 11.87
CA ASP A 266 10.98 8.66 11.84
C ASP A 266 10.28 9.09 13.14
N VAL A 267 10.38 8.28 14.19
CA VAL A 267 9.76 8.45 15.51
C VAL A 267 8.23 8.40 15.44
N HIS A 268 7.60 9.23 14.63
CA HIS A 268 6.17 9.23 14.33
C HIS A 268 5.90 9.88 12.95
N THR A 269 4.76 9.57 12.36
CA THR A 269 4.30 10.22 11.13
C THR A 269 3.88 11.67 11.41
N ASN A 270 3.98 12.53 10.40
CA ASN A 270 3.62 13.96 10.48
C ASN A 270 2.23 14.15 11.13
N VAL A 271 2.19 14.86 12.26
CA VAL A 271 0.98 15.02 13.09
C VAL A 271 -0.06 15.90 12.42
N TRP A 272 0.34 16.99 11.78
CA TRP A 272 -0.58 17.85 11.02
C TRP A 272 -1.33 17.02 9.96
N ALA A 273 -0.61 16.23 9.17
CA ALA A 273 -1.23 15.38 8.15
C ALA A 273 -2.17 14.33 8.75
N GLN A 274 -1.81 13.75 9.90
CA GLN A 274 -2.68 12.82 10.65
C GLN A 274 -3.99 13.50 11.07
N ARG A 275 -3.92 14.70 11.65
CA ARG A 275 -5.10 15.45 12.13
C ARG A 275 -6.01 15.90 11.00
N VAL A 276 -5.44 16.37 9.88
CA VAL A 276 -6.23 16.69 8.69
C VAL A 276 -6.93 15.45 8.13
N CYS A 277 -6.22 14.32 8.07
CA CYS A 277 -6.82 13.04 7.65
C CYS A 277 -7.95 12.62 8.59
N GLU A 278 -7.79 12.73 9.92
CA GLU A 278 -8.85 12.48 10.90
C GLU A 278 -10.10 13.31 10.61
N ALA A 279 -9.92 14.62 10.39
CA ALA A 279 -11.03 15.51 10.06
C ALA A 279 -11.72 15.09 8.75
N MET A 280 -10.96 14.72 7.73
CA MET A 280 -11.52 14.14 6.49
C MET A 280 -12.36 12.90 6.78
N LEU A 281 -11.82 11.94 7.55
CA LEU A 281 -12.50 10.67 7.84
C LEU A 281 -13.75 10.82 8.72
N THR A 282 -13.80 11.82 9.61
CA THR A 282 -14.85 11.96 10.63
C THR A 282 -15.86 13.06 10.34
N ARG A 283 -15.52 14.03 9.48
CA ARG A 283 -16.31 15.24 9.27
C ARG A 283 -16.73 15.46 7.81
N THR A 284 -16.33 14.53 6.89
CA THR A 284 -16.79 14.53 5.50
C THR A 284 -17.44 13.19 5.14
N ASP A 285 -18.23 13.17 4.05
CA ASP A 285 -18.70 11.93 3.45
C ASP A 285 -17.59 11.35 2.54
N MET A 286 -16.69 10.56 3.13
CA MET A 286 -15.61 9.91 2.40
C MET A 286 -16.09 8.96 1.29
N ASP A 287 -17.25 8.33 1.46
CA ASP A 287 -17.81 7.48 0.41
C ASP A 287 -18.32 8.31 -0.78
N ALA A 288 -18.89 9.49 -0.53
CA ALA A 288 -19.23 10.43 -1.61
C ALA A 288 -17.97 10.91 -2.34
N HIS A 289 -16.95 11.31 -1.62
CA HIS A 289 -15.65 11.71 -2.20
C HIS A 289 -15.05 10.61 -3.07
N ILE A 290 -15.00 9.36 -2.56
CA ILE A 290 -14.50 8.21 -3.32
C ILE A 290 -15.36 7.94 -4.57
N ARG A 291 -16.69 8.12 -4.50
CA ARG A 291 -17.56 8.00 -5.69
C ARG A 291 -17.20 9.02 -6.77
N GLU A 292 -16.90 10.26 -6.40
CA GLU A 292 -16.47 11.28 -7.38
C GLU A 292 -15.11 10.93 -8.01
N ILE A 293 -14.14 10.50 -7.22
CA ILE A 293 -12.85 10.00 -7.73
C ILE A 293 -13.07 8.85 -8.75
N ARG A 294 -13.94 7.91 -8.43
CA ARG A 294 -14.26 6.78 -9.33
C ARG A 294 -14.86 7.24 -10.65
N LYS A 295 -15.71 8.28 -10.64
CA LYS A 295 -16.27 8.87 -11.89
C LYS A 295 -15.16 9.47 -12.76
N ILE A 296 -14.22 10.22 -12.16
CA ILE A 296 -13.08 10.79 -12.86
C ILE A 296 -12.27 9.68 -13.53
N TYR A 297 -11.91 8.63 -12.79
CA TYR A 297 -11.12 7.52 -13.34
C TYR A 297 -11.89 6.66 -14.35
N ALA A 298 -13.19 6.46 -14.14
CA ALA A 298 -14.05 5.74 -15.10
C ALA A 298 -14.08 6.46 -16.47
N ALA A 299 -14.23 7.80 -16.47
CA ALA A 299 -14.20 8.59 -17.70
C ALA A 299 -12.86 8.51 -18.41
N LYS A 300 -11.73 8.63 -17.64
CA LYS A 300 -10.37 8.50 -18.19
C LYS A 300 -10.10 7.10 -18.74
N ALA A 301 -10.53 6.06 -18.04
CA ALA A 301 -10.37 4.68 -18.50
C ALA A 301 -11.20 4.41 -19.77
N ALA A 302 -12.44 4.88 -19.83
CA ALA A 302 -13.28 4.74 -21.01
C ALA A 302 -12.68 5.40 -22.24
N LEU A 303 -12.20 6.65 -22.09
CA LEU A 303 -11.51 7.37 -23.16
C LEU A 303 -10.24 6.64 -23.62
N MET A 304 -9.42 6.14 -22.70
CA MET A 304 -8.21 5.39 -23.05
C MET A 304 -8.54 4.14 -23.84
N MET A 305 -9.53 3.36 -23.40
CA MET A 305 -9.94 2.13 -24.09
C MET A 305 -10.50 2.43 -25.49
N GLU A 306 -11.35 3.45 -25.63
CA GLU A 306 -11.88 3.91 -26.92
C GLU A 306 -10.72 4.27 -27.89
N GLN A 307 -9.76 5.07 -27.42
CA GLN A 307 -8.63 5.49 -28.27
C GLN A 307 -7.71 4.31 -28.63
N LEU A 308 -7.51 3.34 -27.72
CA LEU A 308 -6.74 2.14 -28.03
C LEU A 308 -7.47 1.25 -29.07
N ASP A 309 -8.78 1.04 -28.91
CA ASP A 309 -9.56 0.24 -29.85
C ASP A 309 -9.57 0.87 -31.26
N GLU A 310 -9.69 2.21 -31.35
CA GLU A 310 -9.76 2.94 -32.61
C GLU A 310 -8.39 3.07 -33.30
N LYS A 311 -7.36 3.49 -32.54
CA LYS A 311 -6.07 3.90 -33.12
C LYS A 311 -4.97 2.85 -33.03
N CYS A 312 -5.14 1.89 -32.13
CA CYS A 312 -4.13 0.85 -31.87
C CYS A 312 -4.75 -0.55 -31.78
N PRO A 313 -5.53 -1.00 -32.78
CA PRO A 313 -6.29 -2.28 -32.72
C PRO A 313 -5.41 -3.52 -32.54
N GLN A 314 -4.09 -3.41 -32.76
CA GLN A 314 -3.12 -4.48 -32.51
C GLN A 314 -2.74 -4.63 -31.03
N VAL A 315 -3.05 -3.64 -30.18
CA VAL A 315 -2.73 -3.69 -28.75
C VAL A 315 -3.79 -4.52 -28.03
N ARG A 316 -3.32 -5.48 -27.24
CA ARG A 316 -4.19 -6.27 -26.36
C ARG A 316 -4.10 -5.75 -24.94
N TYR A 317 -5.24 -5.50 -24.31
CA TYR A 317 -5.34 -5.06 -22.92
C TYR A 317 -6.55 -5.73 -22.24
N THR A 318 -6.53 -5.77 -20.91
CA THR A 318 -7.67 -6.28 -20.10
C THR A 318 -8.61 -5.13 -19.78
N ARG A 319 -9.90 -5.32 -20.04
CA ARG A 319 -10.98 -4.35 -19.72
C ARG A 319 -11.42 -4.46 -18.26
#